data_7ae39f17e6ebff1188dd70ba20274fd5
#
_entry.id   7ae39f17e6ebff1188dd70ba20274fd5
#
_cell.length_a   1.000
_cell.length_b   1.000
_cell.length_c   1.000
_cell.angle_alpha   90.00
_cell.angle_beta   90.00
_cell.angle_gamma   90.00
#
_symmetry.space_group_name_H-M   'P 1'
#
loop_
_entity.id
_entity.type
_entity.pdbx_description
1 polymer ?
#
loop_
_entity_poly.entity_id
_entity_poly.type
_entity_poly.pdbx_seq_one_letter_code
_entity_poly.pdbx_strand_id
1 'polypeptide(L)'
;NMYPESYIEGTVIDDGFYMAIDEGFLELFPTRFIHGSADVLDDIGNAMVTKSLADKFGGEDVIGKKLLFEGEKEYIIAAVIEDFDNTIFANAQVIVNLENSRFSNNMNLHGSASGHVSVVKVKEGTDEKVLLDKMEAVYEADIPLERRRGGYLSLTRLDKIYTSDNNAGVYTGFKKGNGGLMTVFSIIVVFLFISAIFNYINLSTALAGRRSKEIATRMLLGESGREVFVRNILESLGFT
;
A
#
# COMPACT_ATOMS: atom_id res chain seq x y z
N ASN A 1 8.88 -6.12 -23.91
CA ASN A 1 7.93 -6.24 -22.77
C ASN A 1 8.56 -7.18 -21.75
N MET A 2 8.69 -6.70 -20.50
CA MET A 2 9.32 -7.47 -19.41
C MET A 2 8.28 -8.35 -18.68
N TYR A 3 7.00 -8.23 -19.03
CA TYR A 3 5.90 -9.03 -18.50
C TYR A 3 5.29 -9.84 -19.64
N PRO A 4 4.97 -11.11 -19.37
CA PRO A 4 4.33 -11.97 -20.35
C PRO A 4 2.93 -11.44 -20.66
N GLU A 5 2.55 -11.57 -21.91
CA GLU A 5 1.23 -11.18 -22.38
C GLU A 5 0.19 -12.18 -21.85
N SER A 6 -0.88 -11.65 -21.27
CA SER A 6 -2.03 -12.43 -20.82
C SER A 6 -3.25 -12.13 -21.69
N TYR A 7 -4.08 -13.13 -21.93
CA TYR A 7 -5.23 -13.02 -22.83
C TYR A 7 -6.49 -13.59 -22.17
N ILE A 8 -7.61 -12.92 -22.34
CA ILE A 8 -8.93 -13.48 -22.10
C ILE A 8 -9.60 -13.62 -23.46
N GLU A 9 -9.95 -14.88 -23.84
CA GLU A 9 -10.54 -15.20 -25.14
C GLU A 9 -9.82 -14.53 -26.35
N GLY A 10 -8.50 -14.52 -26.33
CA GLY A 10 -7.66 -13.95 -27.40
C GLY A 10 -7.51 -12.43 -27.36
N THR A 11 -8.12 -11.74 -26.39
CA THR A 11 -7.91 -10.30 -26.19
C THR A 11 -6.85 -10.08 -25.14
N VAL A 12 -5.84 -9.27 -25.47
CA VAL A 12 -4.72 -8.94 -24.57
C VAL A 12 -5.21 -8.21 -23.33
N ILE A 13 -4.70 -8.60 -22.17
CA ILE A 13 -4.84 -7.85 -20.93
C ILE A 13 -3.66 -6.89 -20.83
N ASP A 14 -3.93 -5.60 -21.09
CA ASP A 14 -2.94 -4.54 -20.90
C ASP A 14 -2.73 -4.28 -19.41
N ASP A 15 -1.47 -4.23 -18.97
CA ASP A 15 -1.03 -3.91 -17.61
C ASP A 15 -1.56 -4.85 -16.50
N GLY A 16 -2.04 -6.04 -16.85
CA GLY A 16 -2.52 -7.03 -15.88
C GLY A 16 -1.40 -7.60 -15.01
N PHE A 17 -1.36 -7.26 -13.72
CA PHE A 17 -0.45 -7.88 -12.78
C PHE A 17 -1.05 -9.19 -12.25
N TYR A 18 -0.32 -10.26 -12.48
CA TYR A 18 -0.63 -11.60 -12.04
C TYR A 18 -0.04 -11.87 -10.67
N MET A 19 -0.85 -12.32 -9.74
CA MET A 19 -0.45 -12.67 -8.38
C MET A 19 -0.80 -14.12 -8.08
N ALA A 20 0.19 -14.91 -7.69
CA ALA A 20 -0.01 -16.26 -7.22
C ALA A 20 -0.01 -16.26 -5.68
N ILE A 21 -1.03 -16.85 -5.08
CA ILE A 21 -1.26 -16.87 -3.64
C ILE A 21 -1.38 -18.30 -3.11
N ASP A 22 -0.98 -18.48 -1.86
CA ASP A 22 -1.25 -19.70 -1.09
C ASP A 22 -2.59 -19.60 -0.33
N GLU A 23 -2.99 -20.68 0.32
CA GLU A 23 -4.23 -20.75 1.12
C GLU A 23 -4.26 -19.70 2.25
N GLY A 24 -3.11 -19.43 2.87
CA GLY A 24 -3.02 -18.48 3.99
C GLY A 24 -3.22 -17.01 3.60
N PHE A 25 -3.08 -16.67 2.32
CA PHE A 25 -3.20 -15.29 1.88
C PHE A 25 -4.59 -14.70 2.17
N LEU A 26 -5.66 -15.40 1.83
CA LEU A 26 -7.03 -14.91 2.01
C LEU A 26 -7.46 -14.86 3.49
N GLU A 27 -6.81 -15.64 4.36
CA GLU A 27 -7.00 -15.53 5.81
C GLU A 27 -6.35 -14.25 6.38
N LEU A 28 -5.18 -13.89 5.86
CA LEU A 28 -4.46 -12.69 6.28
C LEU A 28 -5.01 -11.39 5.66
N PHE A 29 -5.49 -11.49 4.42
CA PHE A 29 -6.01 -10.38 3.62
C PHE A 29 -7.42 -10.70 3.12
N PRO A 30 -8.43 -10.59 3.99
CA PRO A 30 -9.81 -10.85 3.61
C PRO A 30 -10.23 -10.00 2.41
N THR A 31 -10.71 -10.66 1.37
CA THR A 31 -11.13 -10.05 0.11
C THR A 31 -12.63 -10.20 -0.05
N ARG A 32 -13.30 -9.18 -0.55
CA ARG A 32 -14.73 -9.26 -0.83
C ARG A 32 -14.97 -9.86 -2.20
N PHE A 33 -15.75 -10.93 -2.23
CA PHE A 33 -16.20 -11.59 -3.45
C PHE A 33 -17.47 -10.90 -3.99
N ILE A 34 -17.44 -10.60 -5.28
CA ILE A 34 -18.61 -10.14 -6.04
C ILE A 34 -19.35 -11.36 -6.58
N HIS A 35 -18.57 -12.32 -7.16
CA HIS A 35 -19.03 -13.62 -7.60
C HIS A 35 -18.05 -14.70 -7.17
N GLY A 36 -18.57 -15.89 -6.86
CA GLY A 36 -17.77 -17.02 -6.39
C GLY A 36 -17.37 -16.91 -4.92
N SER A 37 -16.41 -17.71 -4.51
CA SER A 37 -15.87 -17.79 -3.15
C SER A 37 -14.37 -18.11 -3.17
N ALA A 38 -13.73 -18.16 -2.00
CA ALA A 38 -12.31 -18.52 -1.89
C ALA A 38 -12.02 -19.93 -2.39
N ASP A 39 -12.98 -20.84 -2.22
CA ASP A 39 -12.84 -22.27 -2.56
C ASP A 39 -12.59 -22.52 -4.05
N VAL A 40 -12.81 -21.52 -4.92
CA VAL A 40 -12.53 -21.66 -6.36
C VAL A 40 -11.05 -21.90 -6.63
N LEU A 41 -10.14 -21.50 -5.73
CA LEU A 41 -8.72 -21.75 -5.85
C LEU A 41 -8.27 -23.15 -5.39
N ASP A 42 -9.15 -23.93 -4.78
CA ASP A 42 -8.88 -25.36 -4.48
C ASP A 42 -8.69 -26.14 -5.78
N ASP A 43 -9.36 -25.73 -6.86
CA ASP A 43 -9.01 -26.16 -8.20
C ASP A 43 -7.90 -25.25 -8.77
N ILE A 44 -6.70 -25.82 -8.86
CA ILE A 44 -5.50 -25.11 -9.34
C ILE A 44 -5.60 -24.62 -10.79
N GLY A 45 -6.60 -25.10 -11.56
CA GLY A 45 -6.92 -24.63 -12.92
C GLY A 45 -7.76 -23.35 -12.94
N ASN A 46 -8.23 -22.88 -11.78
CA ASN A 46 -9.06 -21.71 -11.69
C ASN A 46 -8.26 -20.42 -11.41
N ALA A 47 -8.87 -19.30 -11.79
CA ALA A 47 -8.37 -17.97 -11.48
C ALA A 47 -9.50 -17.10 -10.91
N MET A 48 -9.13 -16.15 -10.07
CA MET A 48 -9.97 -15.03 -9.69
C MET A 48 -9.49 -13.78 -10.45
N VAL A 49 -10.43 -12.90 -10.79
CA VAL A 49 -10.12 -11.61 -11.41
C VAL A 49 -10.73 -10.48 -10.61
N THR A 50 -10.12 -9.31 -10.68
CA THR A 50 -10.68 -8.11 -10.04
C THR A 50 -11.87 -7.57 -10.83
N LYS A 51 -12.72 -6.80 -10.16
CA LYS A 51 -13.88 -6.15 -10.76
C LYS A 51 -13.48 -5.28 -11.95
N SER A 52 -12.46 -4.45 -11.81
CA SER A 52 -11.98 -3.58 -12.89
C SER A 52 -11.56 -4.36 -14.14
N LEU A 53 -10.97 -5.55 -13.96
CA LEU A 53 -10.65 -6.42 -15.08
C LEU A 53 -11.90 -7.07 -15.65
N ALA A 54 -12.78 -7.60 -14.81
CA ALA A 54 -14.04 -8.21 -15.24
C ALA A 54 -14.89 -7.24 -16.06
N ASP A 55 -15.03 -6.00 -15.64
CA ASP A 55 -15.81 -4.96 -16.32
C ASP A 55 -15.30 -4.69 -17.76
N LYS A 56 -13.99 -4.83 -18.01
CA LYS A 56 -13.41 -4.72 -19.36
C LYS A 56 -13.80 -5.87 -20.30
N PHE A 57 -14.19 -7.03 -19.74
CA PHE A 57 -14.47 -8.25 -20.48
C PHE A 57 -15.93 -8.72 -20.35
N GLY A 58 -16.85 -7.82 -20.02
CA GLY A 58 -18.29 -8.06 -19.97
C GLY A 58 -18.88 -8.23 -18.57
N GLY A 59 -18.16 -7.83 -17.53
CA GLY A 59 -18.64 -7.91 -16.15
C GLY A 59 -18.75 -9.36 -15.68
N GLU A 60 -19.95 -9.78 -15.26
CA GLU A 60 -20.21 -11.15 -14.79
C GLU A 60 -20.05 -12.22 -15.88
N ASP A 61 -20.21 -11.84 -17.15
CA ASP A 61 -20.04 -12.76 -18.29
C ASP A 61 -18.59 -13.22 -18.46
N VAL A 62 -17.65 -12.72 -17.66
CA VAL A 62 -16.27 -13.17 -17.64
C VAL A 62 -16.13 -14.55 -16.98
N ILE A 63 -17.07 -14.94 -16.11
CA ILE A 63 -17.04 -16.24 -15.43
C ILE A 63 -17.14 -17.37 -16.46
N GLY A 64 -16.27 -18.36 -16.30
CA GLY A 64 -16.14 -19.51 -17.21
C GLY A 64 -15.30 -19.24 -18.45
N LYS A 65 -14.87 -18.00 -18.70
CA LYS A 65 -13.97 -17.71 -19.80
C LYS A 65 -12.55 -18.22 -19.51
N LYS A 66 -11.85 -18.52 -20.60
CA LYS A 66 -10.47 -18.95 -20.54
C LYS A 66 -9.54 -17.74 -20.45
N LEU A 67 -8.66 -17.79 -19.47
CA LEU A 67 -7.54 -16.89 -19.29
C LEU A 67 -6.26 -17.62 -19.67
N LEU A 68 -5.59 -17.16 -20.69
CA LEU A 68 -4.30 -17.68 -21.11
C LEU A 68 -3.18 -16.79 -20.59
N PHE A 69 -2.23 -17.36 -19.88
CA PHE A 69 -1.09 -16.65 -19.33
C PHE A 69 0.21 -17.12 -19.98
N GLU A 70 1.03 -16.19 -20.47
CA GLU A 70 2.31 -16.47 -21.14
C GLU A 70 2.21 -17.38 -22.38
N GLY A 71 1.02 -17.57 -22.95
CA GLY A 71 0.80 -18.48 -24.08
C GLY A 71 0.86 -19.97 -23.76
N GLU A 72 1.08 -20.34 -22.49
CA GLU A 72 1.30 -21.75 -22.11
C GLU A 72 0.33 -22.27 -21.05
N LYS A 73 -0.10 -21.41 -20.11
CA LYS A 73 -1.01 -21.84 -19.02
C LYS A 73 -2.41 -21.29 -19.23
N GLU A 74 -3.37 -22.20 -19.25
CA GLU A 74 -4.79 -21.88 -19.29
C GLU A 74 -5.38 -21.96 -17.88
N TYR A 75 -6.19 -20.96 -17.52
CA TYR A 75 -7.01 -20.94 -16.33
C TYR A 75 -8.47 -20.67 -16.72
N ILE A 76 -9.39 -21.12 -15.88
CA ILE A 76 -10.80 -20.76 -15.99
C ILE A 76 -11.09 -19.67 -14.96
N ILE A 77 -11.69 -18.58 -15.39
CA ILE A 77 -12.11 -17.53 -14.49
C ILE A 77 -13.33 -18.02 -13.70
N ALA A 78 -13.17 -18.22 -12.40
CA ALA A 78 -14.20 -18.84 -11.55
C ALA A 78 -14.73 -17.89 -10.47
N ALA A 79 -14.04 -16.76 -10.21
CA ALA A 79 -14.52 -15.75 -9.27
C ALA A 79 -14.16 -14.33 -9.70
N VAL A 80 -14.99 -13.37 -9.26
CA VAL A 80 -14.72 -11.93 -9.35
C VAL A 80 -14.67 -11.35 -7.95
N ILE A 81 -13.62 -10.61 -7.67
CA ILE A 81 -13.36 -9.96 -6.37
C ILE A 81 -13.36 -8.44 -6.52
N GLU A 82 -13.55 -7.71 -5.42
CA GLU A 82 -13.31 -6.27 -5.42
C GLU A 82 -11.83 -5.96 -5.72
N ASP A 83 -11.59 -4.77 -6.27
CA ASP A 83 -10.23 -4.28 -6.53
C ASP A 83 -9.48 -4.08 -5.22
N PHE A 84 -8.17 -4.29 -5.25
CA PHE A 84 -7.29 -4.05 -4.08
C PHE A 84 -6.93 -2.57 -3.91
N ASP A 85 -7.91 -1.68 -4.12
CA ASP A 85 -7.70 -0.24 -4.05
C ASP A 85 -7.07 0.18 -2.71
N ASN A 86 -6.13 1.14 -2.79
CA ASN A 86 -5.42 1.69 -1.63
C ASN A 86 -4.61 0.67 -0.80
N THR A 87 -4.30 -0.47 -1.37
CA THR A 87 -3.43 -1.48 -0.77
C THR A 87 -2.09 -1.58 -1.52
N ILE A 88 -1.15 -2.32 -0.95
CA ILE A 88 0.10 -2.66 -1.63
C ILE A 88 -0.13 -3.59 -2.83
N PHE A 89 -1.26 -4.28 -2.89
CA PHE A 89 -1.67 -5.20 -3.96
C PHE A 89 -2.46 -4.52 -5.07
N ALA A 90 -2.59 -3.20 -5.07
CA ALA A 90 -3.48 -2.45 -5.98
C ALA A 90 -3.23 -2.68 -7.48
N ASN A 91 -2.09 -3.26 -7.84
CA ASN A 91 -1.79 -3.61 -9.22
C ASN A 91 -2.26 -5.04 -9.61
N ALA A 92 -2.61 -5.88 -8.62
CA ALA A 92 -3.03 -7.26 -8.89
C ALA A 92 -4.42 -7.27 -9.53
N GLN A 93 -4.53 -7.88 -10.69
CA GLN A 93 -5.78 -8.02 -11.44
C GLN A 93 -6.20 -9.46 -11.65
N VAL A 94 -5.24 -10.37 -11.68
CA VAL A 94 -5.45 -11.81 -11.81
C VAL A 94 -4.80 -12.51 -10.63
N ILE A 95 -5.56 -13.35 -9.96
CA ILE A 95 -5.12 -14.12 -8.80
C ILE A 95 -5.32 -15.61 -9.08
N VAL A 96 -4.28 -16.40 -8.84
CA VAL A 96 -4.29 -17.85 -9.03
C VAL A 96 -3.67 -18.57 -7.85
N ASN A 97 -3.88 -19.87 -7.78
CA ASN A 97 -3.21 -20.72 -6.80
C ASN A 97 -1.70 -20.80 -7.09
N LEU A 98 -0.89 -20.65 -6.02
CA LEU A 98 0.57 -20.68 -6.10
C LEU A 98 1.09 -22.03 -6.63
N GLU A 99 0.42 -23.14 -6.31
CA GLU A 99 0.83 -24.47 -6.74
C GLU A 99 0.81 -24.64 -8.27
N ASN A 100 -0.14 -24.04 -8.97
CA ASN A 100 -0.22 -24.06 -10.43
C ASN A 100 0.52 -22.90 -11.10
N SER A 101 1.12 -22.02 -10.33
CA SER A 101 1.86 -20.91 -10.90
C SER A 101 3.18 -21.41 -11.52
N ARG A 102 3.74 -20.63 -12.47
CA ARG A 102 5.10 -20.89 -12.97
C ARG A 102 6.16 -20.90 -11.87
N PHE A 103 5.84 -20.31 -10.73
CA PHE A 103 6.75 -20.20 -9.59
C PHE A 103 6.78 -21.47 -8.75
N SER A 104 5.77 -22.34 -8.84
CA SER A 104 5.72 -23.57 -8.03
C SER A 104 6.90 -24.52 -8.31
N ASN A 105 7.30 -24.62 -9.57
CA ASN A 105 8.45 -25.44 -9.96
C ASN A 105 9.81 -24.91 -9.46
N ASN A 106 9.87 -23.63 -9.10
CA ASN A 106 11.06 -22.97 -8.58
C ASN A 106 11.07 -22.85 -7.04
N MET A 107 10.02 -23.35 -6.37
CA MET A 107 9.92 -23.39 -4.91
C MET A 107 10.71 -24.54 -4.27
N ASN A 108 11.74 -25.05 -4.94
CA ASN A 108 12.69 -25.92 -4.27
C ASN A 108 13.31 -25.16 -3.10
N LEU A 109 13.14 -25.65 -1.88
CA LEU A 109 13.69 -25.11 -0.63
C LEU A 109 15.20 -24.76 -0.72
N HIS A 110 15.89 -25.30 -1.71
CA HIS A 110 17.31 -25.10 -1.97
C HIS A 110 17.59 -24.36 -3.29
N GLY A 111 16.56 -23.86 -3.97
CA GLY A 111 16.66 -23.16 -5.25
C GLY A 111 16.79 -21.65 -5.13
N SER A 112 17.17 -21.01 -6.22
CA SER A 112 17.10 -19.54 -6.35
C SER A 112 15.66 -19.17 -6.67
N ALA A 113 14.88 -18.74 -5.68
CA ALA A 113 13.55 -18.19 -5.90
C ALA A 113 13.66 -16.66 -5.99
N SER A 114 13.09 -16.07 -7.05
CA SER A 114 12.93 -14.63 -7.18
C SER A 114 11.45 -14.30 -7.36
N GLY A 115 11.01 -13.17 -6.80
CA GLY A 115 9.62 -12.71 -6.95
C GLY A 115 8.65 -13.30 -5.91
N HIS A 116 9.14 -14.01 -4.90
CA HIS A 116 8.32 -14.50 -3.80
C HIS A 116 8.38 -13.52 -2.63
N VAL A 117 7.22 -13.33 -2.00
CA VAL A 117 7.09 -12.60 -0.74
C VAL A 117 6.38 -13.48 0.26
N SER A 118 7.00 -13.64 1.42
CA SER A 118 6.37 -14.32 2.55
C SER A 118 5.85 -13.28 3.53
N VAL A 119 4.58 -13.38 3.86
CA VAL A 119 3.94 -12.56 4.89
C VAL A 119 3.64 -13.45 6.08
N VAL A 120 4.07 -13.05 7.26
CA VAL A 120 3.88 -13.82 8.49
C VAL A 120 3.09 -13.02 9.51
N LYS A 121 2.08 -13.65 10.11
CA LYS A 121 1.37 -13.10 11.26
C LYS A 121 2.09 -13.54 12.52
N VAL A 122 2.60 -12.59 13.28
CA VAL A 122 3.29 -12.85 14.54
C VAL A 122 2.35 -12.66 15.74
N LYS A 123 2.64 -13.34 16.83
CA LYS A 123 1.89 -13.16 18.09
C LYS A 123 2.16 -11.76 18.66
N GLU A 124 1.17 -11.20 19.31
CA GLU A 124 1.32 -9.93 20.01
C GLU A 124 2.46 -10.02 21.05
N GLY A 125 3.27 -8.96 21.12
CA GLY A 125 4.44 -8.91 22.01
C GLY A 125 5.67 -9.67 21.52
N THR A 126 5.66 -10.22 20.29
CA THR A 126 6.85 -10.84 19.71
C THR A 126 7.94 -9.79 19.50
N ASP A 127 9.12 -10.05 20.02
CA ASP A 127 10.32 -9.25 19.73
C ASP A 127 10.81 -9.57 18.31
N GLU A 128 10.80 -8.54 17.47
CA GLU A 128 11.16 -8.64 16.05
C GLU A 128 12.60 -9.11 15.84
N LYS A 129 13.53 -8.66 16.70
CA LYS A 129 14.92 -9.05 16.62
C LYS A 129 15.12 -10.53 16.97
N VAL A 130 14.48 -10.99 18.05
CA VAL A 130 14.55 -12.40 18.47
C VAL A 130 13.92 -13.31 17.41
N LEU A 131 12.84 -12.85 16.73
CA LEU A 131 12.25 -13.59 15.65
C LEU A 131 13.22 -13.68 14.46
N LEU A 132 13.81 -12.57 14.07
CA LEU A 132 14.76 -12.51 12.95
C LEU A 132 15.98 -13.41 13.21
N ASP A 133 16.58 -13.35 14.41
CA ASP A 133 17.72 -14.19 14.79
C ASP A 133 17.37 -15.69 14.67
N LYS A 134 16.15 -16.08 15.05
CA LYS A 134 15.69 -17.47 14.89
C LYS A 134 15.49 -17.85 13.43
N MET A 135 14.94 -16.95 12.62
CA MET A 135 14.75 -17.19 11.18
C MET A 135 16.10 -17.31 10.47
N GLU A 136 17.06 -16.47 10.82
CA GLU A 136 18.41 -16.55 10.29
C GLU A 136 19.09 -17.87 10.66
N ALA A 137 18.93 -18.35 11.90
CA ALA A 137 19.49 -19.61 12.34
C ALA A 137 18.92 -20.81 11.53
N VAL A 138 17.60 -20.80 11.23
CA VAL A 138 16.97 -21.82 10.38
C VAL A 138 17.49 -21.71 8.94
N TYR A 139 17.54 -20.51 8.39
CA TYR A 139 18.06 -20.24 7.05
C TYR A 139 19.51 -20.72 6.90
N GLU A 140 20.31 -20.48 7.93
CA GLU A 140 21.70 -20.93 7.96
C GLU A 140 21.86 -22.44 8.08
N ALA A 141 20.95 -23.13 8.78
CA ALA A 141 20.97 -24.58 8.89
C ALA A 141 20.58 -25.27 7.59
N ASP A 142 19.57 -24.73 6.88
CA ASP A 142 18.99 -25.37 5.70
C ASP A 142 19.69 -25.02 4.39
N ILE A 143 20.27 -23.83 4.28
CA ILE A 143 20.89 -23.37 3.03
C ILE A 143 22.42 -23.53 3.08
N PRO A 144 23.00 -24.38 2.24
CA PRO A 144 24.45 -24.55 2.15
C PRO A 144 25.18 -23.22 1.87
N LEU A 145 26.33 -23.04 2.47
CA LEU A 145 27.12 -21.79 2.43
C LEU A 145 27.38 -21.31 0.99
N GLU A 146 27.61 -22.27 0.08
CA GLU A 146 27.87 -21.99 -1.34
C GLU A 146 26.65 -21.39 -2.06
N ARG A 147 25.45 -21.59 -1.53
CA ARG A 147 24.20 -21.06 -2.11
C ARG A 147 23.71 -19.77 -1.46
N ARG A 148 24.31 -19.37 -0.35
CA ARG A 148 23.92 -18.13 0.40
C ARG A 148 24.39 -16.86 -0.29
N ARG A 149 24.48 -16.71 -1.49
CA ARG A 149 24.79 -15.55 -2.37
C ARG A 149 24.91 -14.17 -1.69
N GLY A 150 25.30 -14.10 -0.41
CA GLY A 150 25.38 -12.86 0.37
C GLY A 150 24.00 -12.24 0.71
N GLY A 151 22.92 -12.99 0.57
CA GLY A 151 21.59 -12.56 0.98
C GLY A 151 21.46 -12.48 2.49
N TYR A 152 20.65 -11.59 2.98
CA TYR A 152 20.26 -11.45 4.38
C TYR A 152 18.75 -11.50 4.51
N LEU A 153 18.27 -11.98 5.64
CA LEU A 153 16.85 -11.91 5.97
C LEU A 153 16.55 -10.53 6.60
N SER A 154 15.40 -10.01 6.29
CA SER A 154 14.88 -8.81 6.94
C SER A 154 13.39 -8.94 7.17
N LEU A 155 12.92 -8.41 8.27
CA LEU A 155 11.51 -8.25 8.54
C LEU A 155 11.11 -6.80 8.26
N THR A 156 10.03 -6.63 7.54
CA THR A 156 9.46 -5.29 7.31
C THR A 156 8.01 -5.31 7.73
N ARG A 157 7.63 -4.42 8.63
CA ARG A 157 6.24 -4.28 9.04
C ARG A 157 5.37 -3.92 7.85
N LEU A 158 4.19 -4.53 7.76
CA LEU A 158 3.27 -4.33 6.65
C LEU A 158 2.86 -2.85 6.47
N ASP A 159 2.67 -2.11 7.59
CA ASP A 159 2.35 -0.68 7.59
C ASP A 159 3.50 0.21 7.10
N LYS A 160 4.72 -0.30 7.06
CA LYS A 160 5.92 0.41 6.58
C LYS A 160 6.32 0.04 5.16
N ILE A 161 5.79 -1.05 4.61
CA ILE A 161 6.25 -1.59 3.33
C ILE A 161 6.04 -0.60 2.18
N TYR A 162 4.96 0.20 2.22
CA TYR A 162 4.63 1.21 1.20
C TYR A 162 5.71 2.29 1.05
N THR A 163 6.34 2.70 2.14
CA THR A 163 7.36 3.76 2.17
C THR A 163 8.78 3.24 2.40
N SER A 164 8.94 1.92 2.55
CA SER A 164 10.26 1.33 2.80
C SER A 164 11.14 1.38 1.54
N ASP A 165 12.44 1.55 1.75
CA ASP A 165 13.45 1.55 0.67
C ASP A 165 13.85 0.15 0.23
N ASN A 166 13.25 -0.91 0.85
CA ASN A 166 13.55 -2.27 0.46
C ASN A 166 13.04 -2.59 -0.96
N ASN A 167 13.86 -3.35 -1.71
CA ASN A 167 13.62 -3.64 -3.12
C ASN A 167 12.47 -4.63 -3.38
N ALA A 168 11.72 -5.04 -2.33
CA ALA A 168 10.62 -5.98 -2.46
C ALA A 168 9.59 -5.57 -3.53
N GLY A 169 9.33 -4.26 -3.68
CA GLY A 169 8.39 -3.77 -4.69
C GLY A 169 8.83 -3.91 -6.15
N VAL A 170 10.12 -4.03 -6.41
CA VAL A 170 10.64 -4.16 -7.79
C VAL A 170 10.33 -5.54 -8.37
N TYR A 171 10.35 -6.57 -7.52
CA TYR A 171 10.16 -7.96 -7.95
C TYR A 171 8.76 -8.50 -7.68
N THR A 172 7.97 -7.82 -6.86
CA THR A 172 6.69 -8.35 -6.34
C THR A 172 5.46 -7.66 -6.93
N GLY A 173 5.64 -6.61 -7.72
CA GLY A 173 4.54 -5.81 -8.24
C GLY A 173 3.77 -5.01 -7.18
N PHE A 174 4.25 -4.95 -5.95
CA PHE A 174 3.63 -4.15 -4.92
C PHE A 174 3.64 -2.68 -5.28
N LYS A 175 2.51 -2.02 -5.06
CA LYS A 175 2.42 -0.57 -5.19
C LYS A 175 3.26 0.07 -4.08
N LYS A 176 4.28 0.83 -4.46
CA LYS A 176 5.16 1.55 -3.54
C LYS A 176 4.99 3.05 -3.67
N GLY A 177 5.03 3.73 -2.55
CA GLY A 177 5.21 5.18 -2.48
C GLY A 177 6.69 5.54 -2.49
N ASN A 178 6.97 6.78 -2.77
CA ASN A 178 8.31 7.33 -2.64
C ASN A 178 8.43 8.05 -1.30
N GLY A 179 9.00 7.40 -0.29
CA GLY A 179 9.19 7.94 1.06
C GLY A 179 10.02 9.23 1.05
N GLY A 180 11.02 9.33 0.18
CA GLY A 180 11.83 10.53 0.02
C GLY A 180 11.00 11.73 -0.49
N LEU A 181 10.17 11.52 -1.51
CA LEU A 181 9.25 12.55 -2.00
C LEU A 181 8.26 12.99 -0.92
N MET A 182 7.68 12.05 -0.16
CA MET A 182 6.77 12.36 0.93
C MET A 182 7.45 13.23 2.00
N THR A 183 8.70 12.94 2.33
CA THR A 183 9.49 13.75 3.26
C THR A 183 9.74 15.15 2.72
N VAL A 184 10.13 15.28 1.45
CA VAL A 184 10.35 16.59 0.81
C VAL A 184 9.06 17.41 0.81
N PHE A 185 7.93 16.84 0.41
CA PHE A 185 6.64 17.53 0.46
C PHE A 185 6.25 17.94 1.86
N SER A 186 6.49 17.09 2.87
CA SER A 186 6.22 17.43 4.27
C SER A 186 7.05 18.65 4.73
N ILE A 187 8.32 18.69 4.37
CA ILE A 187 9.19 19.84 4.68
C ILE A 187 8.65 21.12 4.01
N ILE A 188 8.27 21.05 2.74
CA ILE A 188 7.70 22.19 2.01
C ILE A 188 6.42 22.69 2.69
N VAL A 189 5.51 21.80 3.08
CA VAL A 189 4.28 22.15 3.80
C VAL A 189 4.58 22.87 5.11
N VAL A 190 5.55 22.38 5.90
CA VAL A 190 5.98 23.01 7.15
C VAL A 190 6.54 24.41 6.88
N PHE A 191 7.36 24.57 5.84
CA PHE A 191 7.89 25.88 5.45
C PHE A 191 6.80 26.86 5.04
N LEU A 192 5.83 26.42 4.25
CA LEU A 192 4.68 27.25 3.85
C LEU A 192 3.85 27.66 5.07
N PHE A 193 3.64 26.74 6.01
CA PHE A 193 2.90 27.04 7.23
C PHE A 193 3.62 28.09 8.09
N ILE A 194 4.93 27.95 8.28
CA ILE A 194 5.76 28.94 8.98
C ILE A 194 5.70 30.29 8.27
N SER A 195 5.82 30.31 6.94
CA SER A 195 5.72 31.53 6.14
C SER A 195 4.36 32.22 6.31
N ALA A 196 3.28 31.46 6.31
CA ALA A 196 1.92 31.97 6.55
C ALA A 196 1.80 32.62 7.95
N ILE A 197 2.37 31.95 8.97
CA ILE A 197 2.40 32.49 10.34
C ILE A 197 3.16 33.84 10.39
N PHE A 198 4.35 33.92 9.78
CA PHE A 198 5.11 35.15 9.73
C PHE A 198 4.36 36.27 8.99
N ASN A 199 3.72 35.96 7.86
CA ASN A 199 2.90 36.92 7.13
C ASN A 199 1.74 37.41 8.00
N TYR A 200 1.05 36.54 8.72
CA TYR A 200 -0.02 36.90 9.65
C TYR A 200 0.51 37.80 10.80
N ILE A 201 1.64 37.45 11.40
CA ILE A 201 2.26 38.26 12.47
C ILE A 201 2.61 39.65 11.94
N ASN A 202 3.24 39.76 10.77
CA ASN A 202 3.61 41.03 10.17
C ASN A 202 2.39 41.88 9.90
N LEU A 203 1.33 41.30 9.31
CA LEU A 203 0.08 42.03 9.05
C LEU A 203 -0.60 42.46 10.35
N SER A 204 -0.69 41.58 11.34
CA SER A 204 -1.27 41.89 12.65
C SER A 204 -0.50 43.00 13.37
N THR A 205 0.83 42.96 13.30
CA THR A 205 1.70 43.99 13.90
C THR A 205 1.52 45.32 13.19
N ALA A 206 1.45 45.35 11.86
CA ALA A 206 1.20 46.55 11.09
C ALA A 206 -0.17 47.21 11.41
N LEU A 207 -1.17 46.41 11.67
CA LEU A 207 -2.53 46.84 12.05
C LEU A 207 -2.65 47.21 13.53
N ALA A 208 -1.75 46.74 14.40
CA ALA A 208 -1.78 46.98 15.83
C ALA A 208 -1.72 48.46 16.17
N GLY A 209 -0.98 49.28 15.40
CA GLY A 209 -0.90 50.74 15.57
C GLY A 209 -2.24 51.46 15.37
N ARG A 210 -3.10 50.99 14.50
CA ARG A 210 -4.46 51.52 14.32
C ARG A 210 -5.39 51.07 15.43
N ARG A 211 -5.29 49.81 15.86
CA ARG A 211 -6.09 49.23 16.94
C ARG A 211 -5.70 49.76 18.33
N SER A 212 -4.43 50.19 18.54
CA SER A 212 -3.98 50.70 19.83
C SER A 212 -4.74 51.95 20.28
N LYS A 213 -5.13 52.83 19.35
CA LYS A 213 -5.94 54.02 19.66
C LYS A 213 -7.36 53.60 20.11
N GLU A 214 -7.96 52.64 19.47
CA GLU A 214 -9.28 52.13 19.83
C GLU A 214 -9.25 51.45 21.19
N ILE A 215 -8.23 50.60 21.42
CA ILE A 215 -8.02 49.91 22.71
C ILE A 215 -7.81 50.93 23.83
N ALA A 216 -6.98 51.96 23.61
CA ALA A 216 -6.74 53.01 24.59
C ALA A 216 -8.01 53.76 24.95
N THR A 217 -8.83 54.10 23.95
CA THR A 217 -10.10 54.80 24.16
C THR A 217 -11.07 53.95 25.01
N ARG A 218 -11.13 52.66 24.73
CA ARG A 218 -11.99 51.69 25.47
C ARG A 218 -11.51 51.47 26.91
N MET A 219 -10.21 51.37 27.11
CA MET A 219 -9.63 51.28 28.46
C MET A 219 -9.92 52.54 29.28
N LEU A 220 -9.89 53.71 28.63
CA LEU A 220 -10.30 54.98 29.26
C LEU A 220 -11.80 55.01 29.64
N LEU A 221 -12.63 54.27 28.94
CA LEU A 221 -14.06 54.11 29.22
C LEU A 221 -14.35 52.97 30.25
N GLY A 222 -13.30 52.34 30.81
CA GLY A 222 -13.39 51.39 31.89
C GLY A 222 -13.41 49.92 31.51
N GLU A 223 -13.17 49.57 30.22
CA GLU A 223 -13.04 48.19 29.77
C GLU A 223 -11.73 47.57 30.28
N SER A 224 -11.77 46.40 30.87
CA SER A 224 -10.56 45.72 31.36
C SER A 224 -9.74 45.11 30.22
N GLY A 225 -8.41 45.05 30.40
CA GLY A 225 -7.51 44.46 29.37
C GLY A 225 -7.85 43.01 29.03
N ARG A 226 -8.48 42.29 29.96
CA ARG A 226 -8.93 40.89 29.73
C ARG A 226 -10.15 40.86 28.78
N GLU A 227 -11.10 41.75 28.94
CA GLU A 227 -12.29 41.83 28.10
C GLU A 227 -11.90 42.21 26.66
N VAL A 228 -10.99 43.16 26.51
CA VAL A 228 -10.41 43.55 25.20
C VAL A 228 -9.72 42.35 24.52
N PHE A 229 -8.95 41.61 25.30
CA PHE A 229 -8.24 40.43 24.77
C PHE A 229 -9.20 39.32 24.29
N VAL A 230 -10.17 38.95 25.14
CA VAL A 230 -11.16 37.90 24.81
C VAL A 230 -11.96 38.29 23.56
N ARG A 231 -12.38 39.55 23.46
CA ARG A 231 -13.11 40.01 22.29
C ARG A 231 -12.26 39.97 21.01
N ASN A 232 -11.00 40.39 21.06
CA ASN A 232 -10.12 40.32 19.89
C ASN A 232 -9.93 38.88 19.40
N ILE A 233 -9.86 37.91 20.31
CA ILE A 233 -9.84 36.49 19.95
C ILE A 233 -11.16 36.06 19.29
N LEU A 234 -12.28 36.42 19.87
CA LEU A 234 -13.60 36.07 19.33
C LEU A 234 -13.85 36.72 17.96
N GLU A 235 -13.43 38.00 17.77
CA GLU A 235 -13.48 38.65 16.48
C GLU A 235 -12.58 37.95 15.43
N SER A 236 -11.38 37.52 15.82
CA SER A 236 -10.47 36.78 14.92
C SER A 236 -11.01 35.39 14.53
N LEU A 237 -11.78 34.76 15.40
CA LEU A 237 -12.41 33.46 15.13
C LEU A 237 -13.77 33.53 14.43
N GLY A 238 -14.47 34.67 14.56
CA GLY A 238 -15.82 34.89 14.05
C GLY A 238 -15.88 35.55 12.67
N PHE A 239 -14.76 36.00 12.14
CA PHE A 239 -14.67 36.66 10.83
C PHE A 239 -13.99 35.79 9.75
N THR A 240 -13.94 34.53 9.97
CA THR A 240 -13.64 33.54 8.91
C THR A 240 -14.91 32.77 8.58
#